data_8c7743b28379f5789e179f9d5d15f635
#
_entry.id   8c7743b28379f5789e179f9d5d15f635
#
_cell.length_a   1.000
_cell.length_b   1.000
_cell.length_c   1.000
_cell.angle_alpha   90.00
_cell.angle_beta   90.00
_cell.angle_gamma   90.00
#
_symmetry.space_group_name_H-M   'P 1'
#
loop_
_entity.id
_entity.type
_entity.pdbx_description
1 polymer ?
#
loop_
_entity_poly.entity_id
_entity_poly.type
_entity_poly.pdbx_seq_one_letter_code
_entity_poly.pdbx_strand_id
1 'polypeptide(L)'
;MEFEGRITAVLPARTGTRQDGTTWTDLSLVVAYYENGEQRFEDSAMVSTFDTNIMAKIAPFIVRGADGKAVVENDVVKMNVAHIPCRCGFSLRVKIVTKKDGTGTARIQESRCYRLEIAGSQQQQPAQTQARQPQGAFGQAVAPQSQVVYPSPPQNQEGGADDLPF
;
A
#
# COMPACT_ATOMS: atom_id res chain seq x y z
N MET A 1 8.02 1.11 10.55
CA MET A 1 7.63 2.52 10.77
C MET A 1 6.52 2.86 9.79
N GLU A 2 5.51 3.60 10.22
CA GLU A 2 4.43 4.11 9.36
C GLU A 2 4.25 5.59 9.64
N PHE A 3 3.99 6.37 8.61
CA PHE A 3 3.72 7.80 8.72
C PHE A 3 2.74 8.25 7.63
N GLU A 4 2.05 9.34 7.89
CA GLU A 4 1.27 10.07 6.91
C GLU A 4 2.11 11.18 6.31
N GLY A 5 2.05 11.32 5.00
CA GLY A 5 2.86 12.26 4.27
C GLY A 5 2.40 12.42 2.82
N ARG A 6 3.32 12.85 1.99
CA ARG A 6 3.07 13.03 0.56
C ARG A 6 4.28 12.61 -0.26
N ILE A 7 4.05 11.91 -1.37
CA ILE A 7 5.10 11.63 -2.34
C ILE A 7 5.35 12.92 -3.11
N THR A 8 6.57 13.40 -3.04
CA THR A 8 7.03 14.64 -3.70
C THR A 8 7.83 14.36 -4.95
N ALA A 9 8.44 13.18 -5.05
CA ALA A 9 9.15 12.75 -6.24
C ALA A 9 9.11 11.23 -6.41
N VAL A 10 9.12 10.80 -7.66
CA VAL A 10 9.30 9.42 -8.10
C VAL A 10 10.59 9.37 -8.91
N LEU A 11 11.52 8.50 -8.53
CA LEU A 11 12.76 8.36 -9.28
C LEU A 11 12.60 7.33 -10.40
N PRO A 12 13.41 7.40 -11.46
CA PRO A 12 13.39 6.41 -12.53
C PRO A 12 13.54 5.00 -11.99
N ALA A 13 12.69 4.10 -12.44
CA ALA A 13 12.73 2.70 -12.02
C ALA A 13 14.05 2.06 -12.48
N ARG A 14 14.67 1.32 -11.58
CA ARG A 14 15.85 0.52 -11.88
C ARG A 14 15.43 -0.92 -12.14
N THR A 15 15.95 -1.51 -13.20
CA THR A 15 15.72 -2.90 -13.55
C THR A 15 17.03 -3.67 -13.58
N GLY A 16 16.96 -4.95 -13.36
CA GLY A 16 18.10 -5.84 -13.46
C GLY A 16 17.68 -7.30 -13.58
N THR A 17 18.64 -8.16 -13.85
CA THR A 17 18.43 -9.60 -13.93
C THR A 17 19.24 -10.29 -12.86
N ARG A 18 18.65 -11.23 -12.15
CA ARG A 18 19.32 -12.09 -11.17
C ARG A 18 20.08 -13.20 -11.86
N GLN A 19 20.93 -13.90 -11.13
CA GLN A 19 21.70 -15.05 -11.65
C GLN A 19 20.80 -16.19 -12.13
N ASP A 20 19.59 -16.30 -11.58
CA ASP A 20 18.57 -17.27 -11.97
C ASP A 20 17.76 -16.86 -13.21
N GLY A 21 18.10 -15.74 -13.86
CA GLY A 21 17.42 -15.21 -15.04
C GLY A 21 16.18 -14.40 -14.73
N THR A 22 15.74 -14.31 -13.47
CA THR A 22 14.57 -13.51 -13.10
C THR A 22 14.88 -12.01 -13.16
N THR A 23 13.98 -11.23 -13.75
CA THR A 23 14.08 -9.77 -13.78
C THR A 23 13.48 -9.17 -12.51
N TRP A 24 14.04 -8.07 -12.07
CA TRP A 24 13.51 -7.28 -10.96
C TRP A 24 13.40 -5.82 -11.38
N THR A 25 12.45 -5.14 -10.79
CA THR A 25 12.28 -3.69 -10.89
C THR A 25 12.24 -3.11 -9.48
N ASP A 26 12.96 -2.02 -9.27
CA ASP A 26 13.03 -1.28 -8.02
C ASP A 26 12.58 0.16 -8.29
N LEU A 27 11.54 0.61 -7.62
CA LEU A 27 11.02 1.97 -7.70
C LEU A 27 11.37 2.71 -6.41
N SER A 28 11.96 3.89 -6.53
CA SER A 28 12.27 4.75 -5.40
C SER A 28 11.35 5.97 -5.37
N LEU A 29 10.86 6.30 -4.18
CA LEU A 29 9.94 7.40 -3.90
C LEU A 29 10.59 8.32 -2.87
N VAL A 30 10.42 9.62 -3.04
CA VAL A 30 10.71 10.61 -1.99
C VAL A 30 9.40 10.97 -1.33
N VAL A 31 9.30 10.71 -0.03
CA VAL A 31 8.10 10.97 0.76
C VAL A 31 8.43 12.02 1.81
N ALA A 32 7.75 13.13 1.74
CA ALA A 32 7.82 14.19 2.74
C ALA A 32 6.77 13.94 3.83
N TYR A 33 7.12 14.18 5.09
CA TYR A 33 6.26 13.94 6.24
C TYR A 33 6.60 14.90 7.38
N TYR A 34 5.69 15.01 8.34
CA TYR A 34 5.93 15.76 9.57
C TYR A 34 6.19 14.79 10.71
N GLU A 35 7.31 14.96 11.40
CA GLU A 35 7.63 14.16 12.57
C GLU A 35 6.63 14.47 13.69
N ASN A 36 6.08 13.41 14.32
CA ASN A 36 5.10 13.52 15.42
C ASN A 36 3.85 14.37 15.10
N GLY A 37 3.53 14.58 13.82
CA GLY A 37 2.40 15.41 13.40
C GLY A 37 2.66 16.92 13.56
N GLU A 38 3.86 17.35 13.97
CA GLU A 38 4.23 18.75 14.05
C GLU A 38 4.51 19.32 12.66
N GLN A 39 3.71 20.26 12.21
CA GLN A 39 3.87 20.93 10.91
C GLN A 39 4.99 21.98 10.88
N ARG A 40 5.89 21.95 11.86
CA ARG A 40 6.92 22.98 12.02
C ARG A 40 8.08 22.80 11.06
N PHE A 41 8.47 21.55 10.82
CA PHE A 41 9.52 21.18 9.88
C PHE A 41 9.10 19.93 9.13
N GLU A 42 9.29 19.96 7.82
CA GLU A 42 8.99 18.83 6.96
C GLU A 42 10.28 18.05 6.72
N ASP A 43 10.28 16.79 7.09
CA ASP A 43 11.34 15.84 6.78
C ASP A 43 11.01 15.06 5.51
N SER A 44 12.00 14.43 4.92
CA SER A 44 11.81 13.56 3.78
C SER A 44 12.60 12.27 3.92
N ALA A 45 11.99 11.19 3.47
CA ALA A 45 12.62 9.88 3.37
C ALA A 45 12.59 9.39 1.94
N MET A 46 13.72 8.87 1.47
CA MET A 46 13.75 8.09 0.23
C MET A 46 13.46 6.63 0.58
N VAL A 47 12.37 6.10 0.04
CA VAL A 47 11.97 4.71 0.21
C VAL A 47 11.92 4.01 -1.13
N SER A 48 12.28 2.74 -1.16
CA SER A 48 12.27 1.94 -2.39
C SER A 48 11.38 0.70 -2.24
N THR A 49 10.88 0.20 -3.35
CA THR A 49 10.02 -0.98 -3.36
C THR A 49 10.25 -1.84 -4.60
N PHE A 50 10.14 -3.16 -4.42
CA PHE A 50 10.04 -4.14 -5.50
C PHE A 50 8.60 -4.63 -5.69
N ASP A 51 7.66 -4.17 -4.86
CA ASP A 51 6.27 -4.61 -4.89
C ASP A 51 5.53 -3.97 -6.06
N THR A 52 5.11 -4.81 -7.01
CA THR A 52 4.38 -4.39 -8.20
C THR A 52 3.02 -3.79 -7.88
N ASN A 53 2.38 -4.20 -6.76
CA ASN A 53 1.11 -3.62 -6.33
C ASN A 53 1.30 -2.16 -5.85
N ILE A 54 2.41 -1.89 -5.16
CA ILE A 54 2.77 -0.51 -4.78
C ILE A 54 3.06 0.31 -6.02
N MET A 55 3.83 -0.23 -6.98
CA MET A 55 4.12 0.45 -8.25
C MET A 55 2.85 0.74 -9.05
N ALA A 56 1.89 -0.19 -9.07
CA ALA A 56 0.61 -0.01 -9.75
C ALA A 56 -0.23 1.14 -9.16
N LYS A 57 -0.13 1.40 -7.85
CA LYS A 57 -0.80 2.54 -7.19
C LYS A 57 -0.21 3.88 -7.62
N ILE A 58 1.07 3.92 -7.96
CA ILE A 58 1.77 5.15 -8.40
C ILE A 58 1.58 5.39 -9.90
N ALA A 59 1.43 4.32 -10.69
CA ALA A 59 1.38 4.39 -12.15
C ALA A 59 0.38 5.42 -12.73
N PRO A 60 -0.83 5.63 -12.16
CA PRO A 60 -1.78 6.63 -12.65
C PRO A 60 -1.29 8.09 -12.55
N PHE A 61 -0.33 8.36 -11.68
CA PHE A 61 0.21 9.69 -11.46
C PHE A 61 1.44 10.00 -12.31
N ILE A 62 1.96 9.01 -13.04
CA ILE A 62 3.14 9.15 -13.89
C ILE A 62 2.73 9.62 -15.28
N VAL A 63 3.34 10.70 -15.75
CA VAL A 63 3.20 11.16 -17.13
C VAL A 63 3.98 10.22 -18.05
N ARG A 64 3.32 9.74 -19.11
CA ARG A 64 3.91 8.86 -20.10
C ARG A 64 4.06 9.60 -21.44
N GLY A 65 5.18 9.37 -22.11
CA GLY A 65 5.42 9.83 -23.47
C GLY A 65 4.65 9.02 -24.52
N ALA A 66 4.78 9.42 -25.76
CA ALA A 66 4.16 8.72 -26.89
C ALA A 66 4.64 7.27 -27.07
N ASP A 67 5.81 6.95 -26.55
CA ASP A 67 6.40 5.59 -26.53
C ASP A 67 5.91 4.75 -25.33
N GLY A 68 4.99 5.28 -24.53
CA GLY A 68 4.44 4.63 -23.33
C GLY A 68 5.38 4.62 -22.11
N LYS A 69 6.60 5.15 -22.24
CA LYS A 69 7.57 5.24 -21.15
C LYS A 69 7.30 6.44 -20.27
N ALA A 70 7.73 6.35 -19.01
CA ALA A 70 7.67 7.49 -18.11
C ALA A 70 8.53 8.64 -18.61
N VAL A 71 8.01 9.84 -18.59
CA VAL A 71 8.78 11.06 -18.90
C VAL A 71 9.68 11.36 -17.71
N VAL A 72 10.99 11.52 -17.95
CA VAL A 72 12.00 11.83 -16.93
C VAL A 72 12.60 13.20 -17.22
N GLU A 73 12.57 14.07 -16.22
CA GLU A 73 13.15 15.41 -16.25
C GLU A 73 14.05 15.58 -14.99
N ASN A 74 15.31 15.93 -15.17
CA ASN A 74 16.28 16.13 -14.07
C ASN A 74 16.36 14.93 -13.11
N ASP A 75 16.45 13.72 -13.64
CA ASP A 75 16.49 12.46 -12.88
C ASP A 75 15.25 12.17 -12.01
N VAL A 76 14.15 12.86 -12.27
CA VAL A 76 12.86 12.65 -11.61
C VAL A 76 11.80 12.31 -12.66
N VAL A 77 10.94 11.36 -12.35
CA VAL A 77 9.78 11.01 -13.17
C VAL A 77 8.74 12.13 -13.08
N LYS A 78 8.31 12.63 -14.22
CA LYS A 78 7.26 13.65 -14.28
C LYS A 78 5.93 13.09 -13.79
N MET A 79 5.33 13.76 -12.81
CA MET A 79 4.01 13.45 -12.31
C MET A 79 2.98 14.44 -12.87
N ASN A 80 1.73 14.00 -13.01
CA ASN A 80 0.60 14.82 -13.41
C ASN A 80 -0.01 15.65 -12.26
N VAL A 81 0.52 15.46 -11.05
CA VAL A 81 0.18 16.20 -9.82
C VAL A 81 1.46 16.66 -9.13
N ALA A 82 1.38 17.75 -8.35
CA ALA A 82 2.54 18.26 -7.63
C ALA A 82 3.02 17.30 -6.53
N HIS A 83 2.10 16.60 -5.87
CA HIS A 83 2.39 15.63 -4.83
C HIS A 83 1.20 14.67 -4.67
N ILE A 84 1.46 13.49 -4.10
CA ILE A 84 0.45 12.45 -3.88
C ILE A 84 0.32 12.22 -2.38
N PRO A 85 -0.80 12.61 -1.73
CA PRO A 85 -1.02 12.33 -0.31
C PRO A 85 -1.04 10.81 -0.08
N CYS A 86 -0.30 10.35 0.93
CA CYS A 86 -0.18 8.92 1.19
C CYS A 86 0.06 8.62 2.67
N ARG A 87 -0.24 7.38 3.04
CA ARG A 87 0.27 6.72 4.24
C ARG A 87 1.29 5.68 3.81
N CYS A 88 2.51 5.83 4.28
CA CYS A 88 3.64 4.99 3.90
C CYS A 88 4.14 4.19 5.08
N GLY A 89 4.24 2.86 4.92
CA GLY A 89 4.91 1.97 5.83
C GLY A 89 6.25 1.53 5.24
N PHE A 90 7.33 1.68 6.01
CA PHE A 90 8.65 1.28 5.57
C PHE A 90 9.47 0.63 6.69
N SER A 91 10.45 -0.17 6.28
CA SER A 91 11.45 -0.77 7.17
C SER A 91 12.84 -0.29 6.81
N LEU A 92 13.67 -0.09 7.83
CA LEU A 92 15.08 0.20 7.65
C LEU A 92 15.87 -1.11 7.62
N ARG A 93 16.78 -1.23 6.67
CA ARG A 93 17.67 -2.38 6.53
C ARG A 93 19.09 -1.91 6.33
N VAL A 94 20.04 -2.62 6.91
CA VAL A 94 21.46 -2.42 6.63
C VAL A 94 21.89 -3.44 5.61
N LYS A 95 22.40 -2.98 4.48
CA LYS A 95 22.99 -3.81 3.43
C LYS A 95 24.49 -3.61 3.43
N ILE A 96 25.21 -4.72 3.36
CA ILE A 96 26.65 -4.71 3.15
C ILE A 96 26.92 -4.81 1.65
N VAL A 97 27.65 -3.85 1.12
CA VAL A 97 28.00 -3.81 -0.30
C VAL A 97 29.52 -3.76 -0.45
N THR A 98 30.05 -4.43 -1.45
CA THR A 98 31.46 -4.29 -1.81
C THR A 98 31.67 -2.93 -2.49
N LYS A 99 32.69 -2.20 -2.08
CA LYS A 99 33.05 -0.93 -2.70
C LYS A 99 33.48 -1.16 -4.15
N LYS A 100 33.18 -0.18 -5.01
CA LYS A 100 33.51 -0.26 -6.45
C LYS A 100 35.00 -0.41 -6.73
N ASP A 101 35.85 0.10 -5.84
CA ASP A 101 37.31 0.01 -5.91
C ASP A 101 37.88 -1.32 -5.38
N GLY A 102 37.02 -2.23 -4.92
CA GLY A 102 37.44 -3.52 -4.36
C GLY A 102 38.14 -3.45 -2.99
N THR A 103 38.29 -2.26 -2.39
CA THR A 103 39.07 -2.05 -1.16
C THR A 103 38.35 -2.48 0.13
N GLY A 104 37.19 -3.13 0.02
CA GLY A 104 36.44 -3.60 1.18
C GLY A 104 34.94 -3.45 1.04
N THR A 105 34.25 -3.48 2.17
CA THR A 105 32.79 -3.39 2.23
C THR A 105 32.32 -2.08 2.86
N ALA A 106 31.15 -1.62 2.45
CA ALA A 106 30.44 -0.50 3.07
C ALA A 106 29.07 -0.98 3.58
N ARG A 107 28.62 -0.39 4.68
CA ARG A 107 27.24 -0.58 5.18
C ARG A 107 26.38 0.55 4.64
N ILE A 108 25.33 0.21 3.93
CA ILE A 108 24.38 1.16 3.37
C ILE A 108 23.04 0.93 4.05
N GLN A 109 22.42 1.99 4.55
CA GLN A 109 21.05 1.93 5.06
C GLN A 109 20.09 2.06 3.89
N GLU A 110 19.18 1.11 3.76
CA GLU A 110 18.08 1.11 2.79
C GLU A 110 16.75 1.23 3.52
N SER A 111 15.87 2.09 3.01
CA SER A 111 14.48 2.18 3.45
C SER A 111 13.60 1.44 2.45
N ARG A 112 12.90 0.39 2.90
CA ARG A 112 12.04 -0.44 2.05
C ARG A 112 10.59 -0.18 2.36
N CYS A 113 9.84 0.33 1.38
CA CYS A 113 8.40 0.49 1.47
C CYS A 113 7.73 -0.89 1.34
N TYR A 114 6.96 -1.28 2.34
CA TYR A 114 6.16 -2.51 2.37
C TYR A 114 4.66 -2.24 2.30
N ARG A 115 4.24 -1.01 2.53
CA ARG A 115 2.84 -0.59 2.49
C ARG A 115 2.73 0.83 1.96
N LEU A 116 1.83 1.04 1.02
CA LEU A 116 1.50 2.35 0.51
C LEU A 116 -0.02 2.45 0.33
N GLU A 117 -0.62 3.42 0.98
CA GLU A 117 -2.02 3.80 0.80
C GLU A 117 -2.05 5.23 0.27
N ILE A 118 -2.76 5.45 -0.82
CA ILE A 118 -2.91 6.77 -1.43
C ILE A 118 -4.27 7.31 -1.01
N ALA A 119 -4.28 8.50 -0.41
CA ALA A 119 -5.52 9.16 -0.03
C ALA A 119 -6.32 9.51 -1.30
N GLY A 120 -7.60 9.13 -1.33
CA GLY A 120 -8.48 9.38 -2.48
C GLY A 120 -8.52 8.29 -3.55
N SER A 121 -7.64 7.29 -3.51
CA SER A 121 -7.83 6.08 -4.31
C SER A 121 -8.84 5.16 -3.60
N GLN A 122 -10.13 5.48 -3.73
CA GLN A 122 -11.14 4.44 -3.54
C GLN A 122 -10.81 3.35 -4.56
N GLN A 123 -10.39 2.19 -4.07
CA GLN A 123 -10.44 0.97 -4.87
C GLN A 123 -11.84 0.91 -5.47
N GLN A 124 -11.93 1.09 -6.78
CA GLN A 124 -13.09 0.58 -7.51
C GLN A 124 -13.08 -0.94 -7.25
N GLN A 125 -13.82 -1.35 -6.24
CA GLN A 125 -14.26 -2.73 -6.17
C GLN A 125 -14.85 -3.05 -7.55
N PRO A 126 -14.40 -4.12 -8.21
CA PRO A 126 -15.05 -4.54 -9.43
C PRO A 126 -16.54 -4.69 -9.08
N ALA A 127 -17.38 -3.90 -9.73
CA ALA A 127 -18.82 -3.99 -9.61
C ALA A 127 -19.17 -5.45 -9.84
N GLN A 128 -19.59 -6.14 -8.78
CA GLN A 128 -20.25 -7.42 -8.92
C GLN A 128 -21.45 -7.14 -9.82
N THR A 129 -21.34 -7.59 -11.04
CA THR A 129 -22.45 -7.64 -11.98
C THR A 129 -23.49 -8.57 -11.35
N GLN A 130 -24.42 -7.98 -10.60
CA GLN A 130 -25.64 -8.68 -10.24
C GLN A 130 -26.30 -9.04 -11.57
N ALA A 131 -26.19 -10.31 -11.92
CA ALA A 131 -26.98 -10.89 -13.00
C ALA A 131 -28.45 -10.61 -12.67
N ARG A 132 -29.06 -9.69 -13.42
CA ARG A 132 -30.51 -9.52 -13.46
C ARG A 132 -31.09 -10.84 -13.91
N GLN A 133 -31.69 -11.56 -12.99
CA GLN A 133 -32.64 -12.62 -13.34
C GLN A 133 -33.82 -12.00 -14.09
N PRO A 134 -34.23 -12.56 -15.23
CA PRO A 134 -35.45 -12.10 -15.90
C PRO A 134 -36.65 -12.47 -15.04
N GLN A 135 -37.45 -11.46 -14.70
CA GLN A 135 -38.78 -11.64 -14.14
C GLN A 135 -39.67 -12.31 -15.19
N GLY A 136 -39.93 -13.59 -15.01
CA GLY A 136 -41.04 -14.30 -15.63
C GLY A 136 -42.23 -14.25 -14.71
N ALA A 137 -43.32 -13.61 -15.16
CA ALA A 137 -44.61 -13.63 -14.53
C ALA A 137 -45.17 -15.02 -14.51
N PHE A 138 -45.84 -15.43 -13.42
CA PHE A 138 -47.12 -16.14 -13.31
C PHE A 138 -47.21 -16.91 -11.98
N GLY A 139 -48.33 -16.74 -11.26
CA GLY A 139 -48.90 -17.76 -10.39
C GLY A 139 -48.92 -17.46 -8.91
N GLN A 140 -50.04 -16.94 -8.45
CA GLN A 140 -50.49 -16.95 -7.05
C GLN A 140 -50.52 -18.38 -6.48
N ALA A 141 -50.00 -18.55 -5.25
CA ALA A 141 -50.52 -19.55 -4.31
C ALA A 141 -50.11 -19.15 -2.87
N VAL A 142 -51.06 -19.24 -2.00
CA VAL A 142 -51.20 -18.80 -0.60
C VAL A 142 -50.42 -19.71 0.35
N ALA A 143 -49.72 -19.12 1.32
CA ALA A 143 -49.30 -19.48 2.70
C ALA A 143 -49.18 -20.98 3.13
N PRO A 144 -48.44 -21.31 4.21
CA PRO A 144 -48.42 -20.58 5.50
C PRO A 144 -47.00 -20.41 6.13
N GLN A 145 -47.01 -19.52 7.09
CA GLN A 145 -45.94 -19.18 8.05
C GLN A 145 -45.44 -20.39 8.84
N SER A 146 -44.14 -20.55 8.92
CA SER A 146 -43.50 -21.28 10.02
C SER A 146 -42.44 -20.37 10.63
N GLN A 147 -42.76 -19.85 11.82
CA GLN A 147 -41.83 -19.16 12.70
C GLN A 147 -40.77 -20.16 13.18
N VAL A 148 -39.52 -19.95 12.81
CA VAL A 148 -38.38 -20.62 13.44
C VAL A 148 -37.96 -19.76 14.61
N VAL A 149 -38.26 -20.21 15.81
CA VAL A 149 -37.79 -19.64 17.09
C VAL A 149 -36.34 -20.10 17.27
N TYR A 150 -35.40 -19.15 17.32
CA TYR A 150 -34.05 -19.41 17.75
C TYR A 150 -33.95 -19.34 19.26
N PRO A 151 -33.41 -20.36 19.95
CA PRO A 151 -33.20 -20.29 21.40
C PRO A 151 -32.02 -19.35 21.71
N SER A 152 -32.24 -18.46 22.66
CA SER A 152 -31.21 -17.58 23.23
C SER A 152 -30.15 -18.38 23.98
N PRO A 153 -28.88 -17.97 23.94
CA PRO A 153 -27.81 -18.59 24.73
C PRO A 153 -27.99 -18.23 26.23
N PRO A 154 -27.59 -19.13 27.15
CA PRO A 154 -27.74 -18.92 28.56
C PRO A 154 -26.80 -17.83 29.09
N GLN A 155 -27.39 -16.93 29.88
CA GLN A 155 -26.64 -16.01 30.74
C GLN A 155 -26.03 -16.81 31.89
N ASN A 156 -24.71 -16.80 32.02
CA ASN A 156 -24.04 -17.21 33.25
C ASN A 156 -23.84 -15.97 34.12
N GLN A 157 -24.53 -16.00 35.27
CA GLN A 157 -24.34 -15.11 36.40
C GLN A 157 -23.08 -15.49 37.20
N GLU A 158 -22.41 -14.43 37.62
CA GLU A 158 -21.73 -14.16 38.89
C GLU A 158 -20.96 -15.25 39.61
N GLY A 159 -19.79 -14.88 40.04
CA GLY A 159 -19.17 -15.42 41.23
C GLY A 159 -17.69 -15.16 41.39
N GLY A 160 -17.33 -14.26 42.28
CA GLY A 160 -16.18 -14.41 43.12
C GLY A 160 -14.97 -13.54 42.83
N ALA A 161 -14.86 -12.48 43.61
CA ALA A 161 -13.60 -11.86 43.99
C ALA A 161 -12.67 -12.92 44.61
N ASP A 162 -11.38 -12.82 44.33
CA ASP A 162 -10.34 -12.66 45.34
C ASP A 162 -8.95 -13.03 44.79
N ASP A 163 -7.99 -12.25 45.30
CA ASP A 163 -6.58 -12.54 45.45
C ASP A 163 -5.65 -12.41 44.24
N LEU A 164 -5.14 -11.19 44.11
CA LEU A 164 -3.74 -10.96 43.76
C LEU A 164 -2.85 -11.15 44.98
N PRO A 165 -1.69 -11.76 44.83
CA PRO A 165 -0.48 -11.22 45.44
C PRO A 165 0.68 -11.07 44.44
N PHE A 166 1.26 -9.89 44.52
CA PHE A 166 2.61 -9.44 44.10
C PHE A 166 2.92 -9.29 42.63
#